data_0a0068cf2e529da35a39bf4e0b26b80c
#
_entry.id   0a0068cf2e529da35a39bf4e0b26b80c
#
_cell.length_a   1.000
_cell.length_b   1.000
_cell.length_c   1.000
_cell.angle_alpha   90.00
_cell.angle_beta   90.00
_cell.angle_gamma   90.00
#
_symmetry.space_group_name_H-M   'P 1'
#
loop_
_entity.id
_entity.type
_entity.pdbx_description
1 polymer ?
#
loop_
_entity_poly.entity_id
_entity_poly.type
_entity_poly.pdbx_seq_one_letter_code
_entity_poly.pdbx_strand_id
1 'polypeptide(L)'
;RSFLEGHAANPEFAWYVATISLFTTLTASFPFGAVLAAAVLLNRRRWLRVSLLSSLTAATASLILLLVFGELGWQQVLERYPDLAHSTLYSTVQGWLQRWGVWTLFFVTLLPVPQTASMAICAMAYYSPLPAFVALLAGKGLRYLFYGWLAANFPARAHALAQRYGLALERRKRPRV
;
A
#
# COMPACT_ATOMS: atom_id res chain seq x y z
N ARG A 1 7.11 24.36 8.32
CA ARG A 1 5.95 24.08 7.44
C ARG A 1 6.35 22.96 6.52
N SER A 2 5.57 21.87 6.50
CA SER A 2 5.88 20.71 5.66
C SER A 2 5.69 21.08 4.18
N PHE A 3 6.46 20.44 3.29
CA PHE A 3 6.35 20.61 1.83
C PHE A 3 4.89 20.46 1.34
N LEU A 4 4.12 19.55 1.96
CA LEU A 4 2.73 19.29 1.63
C LEU A 4 1.79 20.47 1.99
N GLU A 5 2.06 21.20 3.09
CA GLU A 5 1.23 22.35 3.49
C GLU A 5 1.36 23.51 2.50
N GLY A 6 2.56 23.75 1.96
CA GLY A 6 2.81 24.80 0.98
C GLY A 6 2.13 24.55 -0.39
N HIS A 7 1.86 23.28 -0.72
CA HIS A 7 1.31 22.88 -2.03
C HIS A 7 -0.16 22.42 -1.98
N ALA A 8 -0.79 22.38 -0.82
CA ALA A 8 -2.16 21.86 -0.66
C ALA A 8 -3.22 22.62 -1.49
N ALA A 9 -3.00 23.91 -1.76
CA ALA A 9 -3.89 24.73 -2.59
C ALA A 9 -3.71 24.51 -4.11
N ASN A 10 -2.60 23.90 -4.54
CA ASN A 10 -2.24 23.73 -5.94
C ASN A 10 -3.10 22.63 -6.62
N PRO A 11 -3.56 22.82 -7.89
CA PRO A 11 -4.28 21.78 -8.62
C PRO A 11 -3.48 20.49 -8.82
N GLU A 12 -2.15 20.58 -8.78
CA GLU A 12 -1.21 19.47 -8.95
C GLU A 12 -0.96 18.67 -7.66
N PHE A 13 -1.52 19.08 -6.53
CA PHE A 13 -1.31 18.43 -5.24
C PHE A 13 -1.58 16.89 -5.29
N ALA A 14 -2.62 16.48 -6.04
CA ALA A 14 -2.95 15.08 -6.21
C ALA A 14 -1.83 14.27 -6.90
N TRP A 15 -1.09 14.87 -7.83
CA TRP A 15 0.04 14.25 -8.50
C TRP A 15 1.25 14.06 -7.58
N TYR A 16 1.54 15.04 -6.71
CA TYR A 16 2.60 14.89 -5.70
C TYR A 16 2.30 13.73 -4.75
N VAL A 17 1.06 13.62 -4.27
CA VAL A 17 0.64 12.51 -3.40
C VAL A 17 0.70 11.18 -4.13
N ALA A 18 0.30 11.13 -5.40
CA ALA A 18 0.38 9.94 -6.25
C ALA A 18 1.84 9.48 -6.46
N THR A 19 2.76 10.41 -6.70
CA THR A 19 4.19 10.10 -6.84
C THR A 19 4.76 9.54 -5.53
N ILE A 20 4.43 10.13 -4.39
CA ILE A 20 4.81 9.61 -3.08
C ILE A 20 4.23 8.20 -2.87
N SER A 21 2.99 7.95 -3.30
CA SER A 21 2.36 6.62 -3.24
C SER A 21 3.13 5.57 -4.03
N LEU A 22 3.60 5.93 -5.22
CA LEU A 22 4.40 5.04 -6.05
C LEU A 22 5.71 4.65 -5.35
N PHE A 23 6.47 5.63 -4.90
CA PHE A 23 7.76 5.41 -4.23
C PHE A 23 7.61 4.65 -2.91
N THR A 24 6.62 4.99 -2.07
CA THR A 24 6.39 4.29 -0.80
C THR A 24 5.92 2.86 -1.01
N THR A 25 5.20 2.58 -2.09
CA THR A 25 4.78 1.22 -2.45
C THR A 25 5.97 0.39 -2.94
N LEU A 26 6.84 0.96 -3.79
CA LEU A 26 8.03 0.27 -4.30
C LEU A 26 9.05 -0.02 -3.18
N THR A 27 9.25 0.92 -2.28
CA THR A 27 10.22 0.76 -1.18
C THR A 27 9.65 0.00 0.02
N ALA A 28 8.33 -0.27 0.05
CA ALA A 28 7.60 -0.92 1.15
C ALA A 28 7.88 -0.31 2.55
N SER A 29 8.39 0.92 2.58
CA SER A 29 9.01 1.52 3.77
C SER A 29 8.03 2.19 4.72
N PHE A 30 6.78 2.51 4.27
CA PHE A 30 5.86 3.33 5.07
C PHE A 30 4.38 2.93 4.92
N PRO A 31 3.58 3.00 6.00
CA PRO A 31 2.12 2.83 5.92
C PRO A 31 1.50 4.03 5.18
N PHE A 32 1.39 3.93 3.85
CA PHE A 32 0.88 5.02 3.00
C PHE A 32 -0.52 5.52 3.41
N GLY A 33 -1.31 4.70 4.11
CA GLY A 33 -2.62 5.12 4.62
C GLY A 33 -2.58 6.38 5.50
N ALA A 34 -1.51 6.55 6.30
CA ALA A 34 -1.32 7.75 7.12
C ALA A 34 -0.97 8.99 6.27
N VAL A 35 -0.14 8.81 5.23
CA VAL A 35 0.21 9.88 4.29
C VAL A 35 -1.03 10.32 3.50
N LEU A 36 -1.82 9.37 3.02
CA LEU A 36 -3.07 9.64 2.31
C LEU A 36 -4.07 10.39 3.20
N ALA A 37 -4.26 9.94 4.45
CA ALA A 37 -5.14 10.61 5.39
C ALA A 37 -4.69 12.05 5.65
N ALA A 38 -3.40 12.30 5.86
CA ALA A 38 -2.85 13.64 6.04
C ALA A 38 -3.07 14.51 4.78
N ALA A 39 -2.82 13.97 3.58
CA ALA A 39 -3.04 14.67 2.32
C ALA A 39 -4.51 15.06 2.10
N VAL A 40 -5.44 14.15 2.43
CA VAL A 40 -6.88 14.43 2.33
C VAL A 40 -7.32 15.46 3.37
N LEU A 41 -6.77 15.45 4.59
CA LEU A 41 -7.05 16.46 5.62
C LEU A 41 -6.64 17.86 5.18
N LEU A 42 -5.55 17.99 4.43
CA LEU A 42 -5.08 19.26 3.88
C LEU A 42 -5.99 19.77 2.74
N ASN A 43 -6.59 18.89 1.95
CA ASN A 43 -7.47 19.28 0.84
C ASN A 43 -8.68 18.35 0.70
N ARG A 44 -9.66 18.50 1.58
CA ARG A 44 -10.88 17.67 1.62
C ARG A 44 -11.74 17.75 0.36
N ARG A 45 -11.74 18.87 -0.34
CA ARG A 45 -12.56 19.03 -1.56
C ARG A 45 -12.11 18.12 -2.70
N ARG A 46 -10.84 17.69 -2.69
CA ARG A 46 -10.25 16.87 -3.74
C ARG A 46 -9.93 15.43 -3.31
N TRP A 47 -10.50 14.97 -2.20
CA TRP A 47 -10.21 13.66 -1.62
C TRP A 47 -10.37 12.49 -2.62
N LEU A 48 -11.39 12.54 -3.48
CA LEU A 48 -11.62 11.52 -4.52
C LEU A 48 -10.46 11.47 -5.52
N ARG A 49 -10.02 12.63 -6.03
CA ARG A 49 -8.90 12.69 -6.99
C ARG A 49 -7.61 12.19 -6.37
N VAL A 50 -7.31 12.60 -5.14
CA VAL A 50 -6.12 12.15 -4.40
C VAL A 50 -6.17 10.63 -4.20
N SER A 51 -7.29 10.08 -3.76
CA SER A 51 -7.45 8.64 -3.52
C SER A 51 -7.36 7.82 -4.81
N LEU A 52 -8.00 8.25 -5.90
CA LEU A 52 -7.99 7.54 -7.17
C LEU A 52 -6.60 7.56 -7.84
N LEU A 53 -5.94 8.70 -7.91
CA LEU A 53 -4.60 8.79 -8.48
C LEU A 53 -3.59 8.00 -7.65
N SER A 54 -3.67 8.09 -6.32
CA SER A 54 -2.80 7.31 -5.44
C SER A 54 -3.05 5.81 -5.55
N SER A 55 -4.30 5.36 -5.75
CA SER A 55 -4.60 3.95 -5.94
C SER A 55 -4.07 3.43 -7.27
N LEU A 56 -4.16 4.23 -8.34
CA LEU A 56 -3.65 3.88 -9.66
C LEU A 56 -2.13 3.72 -9.64
N THR A 57 -1.41 4.71 -9.11
CA THR A 57 0.06 4.65 -9.01
C THR A 57 0.55 3.55 -8.08
N ALA A 58 -0.15 3.31 -6.97
CA ALA A 58 0.16 2.21 -6.07
C ALA A 58 -0.14 0.83 -6.69
N ALA A 59 -1.19 0.68 -7.49
CA ALA A 59 -1.48 -0.56 -8.21
C ALA A 59 -0.41 -0.84 -9.27
N THR A 60 0.01 0.19 -10.02
CA THR A 60 1.11 0.09 -10.99
C THR A 60 2.42 -0.33 -10.30
N ALA A 61 2.78 0.30 -9.19
CA ALA A 61 3.96 -0.06 -8.41
C ALA A 61 3.89 -1.51 -7.90
N SER A 62 2.70 -1.97 -7.47
CA SER A 62 2.51 -3.35 -7.01
C SER A 62 2.59 -4.36 -8.15
N LEU A 63 2.11 -4.00 -9.34
CA LEU A 63 2.26 -4.83 -10.52
C LEU A 63 3.75 -4.97 -10.89
N ILE A 64 4.50 -3.87 -10.90
CA ILE A 64 5.94 -3.90 -11.13
C ILE A 64 6.63 -4.82 -10.13
N LEU A 65 6.32 -4.70 -8.84
CA LEU A 65 6.87 -5.58 -7.81
C LEU A 65 6.54 -7.06 -8.07
N LEU A 66 5.28 -7.34 -8.43
CA LEU A 66 4.83 -8.70 -8.75
C LEU A 66 5.62 -9.30 -9.92
N LEU A 67 5.82 -8.53 -10.99
CA LEU A 67 6.59 -8.95 -12.16
C LEU A 67 8.07 -9.14 -11.81
N VAL A 68 8.67 -8.21 -11.08
CA VAL A 68 10.07 -8.32 -10.62
C VAL A 68 10.29 -9.58 -9.77
N PHE A 69 9.41 -9.86 -8.81
CA PHE A 69 9.50 -11.09 -8.02
C PHE A 69 9.26 -12.36 -8.84
N GLY A 70 8.40 -12.28 -9.87
CA GLY A 70 8.19 -13.39 -10.81
C GLY A 70 9.45 -13.72 -11.61
N GLU A 71 10.16 -12.70 -12.11
CA GLU A 71 11.44 -12.86 -12.84
C GLU A 71 12.60 -13.32 -11.95
N LEU A 72 12.67 -12.82 -10.69
CA LEU A 72 13.69 -13.24 -9.74
C LEU A 72 13.59 -14.73 -9.38
N GLY A 73 12.38 -15.29 -9.40
CA GLY A 73 12.12 -16.67 -9.04
C GLY A 73 12.10 -16.93 -7.52
N TRP A 74 11.42 -18.01 -7.16
CA TRP A 74 11.19 -18.35 -5.74
C TRP A 74 12.48 -18.64 -4.96
N GLN A 75 13.48 -19.25 -5.58
CA GLN A 75 14.74 -19.57 -4.91
C GLN A 75 15.46 -18.32 -4.42
N GLN A 76 15.59 -17.29 -5.24
CA GLN A 76 16.22 -16.03 -4.85
C GLN A 76 15.42 -15.28 -3.76
N VAL A 77 14.10 -15.40 -3.79
CA VAL A 77 13.25 -14.85 -2.72
C VAL A 77 13.52 -15.56 -1.40
N LEU A 78 13.65 -16.89 -1.38
CA LEU A 78 13.96 -17.67 -0.19
C LEU A 78 15.37 -17.42 0.35
N GLU A 79 16.35 -17.22 -0.50
CA GLU A 79 17.72 -16.83 -0.07
C GLU A 79 17.70 -15.52 0.73
N ARG A 80 16.84 -14.58 0.32
CA ARG A 80 16.71 -13.29 1.01
C ARG A 80 15.79 -13.33 2.22
N TYR A 81 14.79 -14.20 2.21
CA TYR A 81 13.76 -14.34 3.25
C TYR A 81 13.51 -15.83 3.57
N PRO A 82 14.47 -16.53 4.22
CA PRO A 82 14.41 -17.98 4.45
C PRO A 82 13.18 -18.39 5.27
N ASP A 83 12.79 -17.57 6.24
CA ASP A 83 11.63 -17.87 7.11
C ASP A 83 10.27 -17.71 6.42
N LEU A 84 10.25 -17.18 5.19
CA LEU A 84 9.00 -16.90 4.48
C LEU A 84 8.22 -18.19 4.16
N ALA A 85 8.92 -19.25 3.75
CA ALA A 85 8.29 -20.54 3.42
C ALA A 85 7.63 -21.23 4.61
N HIS A 86 8.12 -20.99 5.81
CA HIS A 86 7.60 -21.58 7.06
C HIS A 86 6.61 -20.66 7.79
N SER A 87 6.34 -19.48 7.22
CA SER A 87 5.45 -18.48 7.83
C SER A 87 3.97 -18.86 7.68
N THR A 88 3.15 -18.51 8.68
CA THR A 88 1.69 -18.60 8.60
C THR A 88 1.13 -17.74 7.45
N LEU A 89 1.84 -16.67 7.08
CA LEU A 89 1.51 -15.84 5.93
C LEU A 89 1.59 -16.64 4.63
N TYR A 90 2.64 -17.46 4.46
CA TYR A 90 2.82 -18.30 3.27
C TYR A 90 1.65 -19.27 3.10
N SER A 91 1.33 -20.04 4.14
CA SER A 91 0.22 -21.02 4.08
C SER A 91 -1.13 -20.36 3.83
N THR A 92 -1.37 -19.19 4.44
CA THR A 92 -2.60 -18.42 4.25
C THR A 92 -2.74 -17.91 2.81
N VAL A 93 -1.70 -17.26 2.29
CA VAL A 93 -1.73 -16.71 0.92
C VAL A 93 -1.78 -17.83 -0.10
N GLN A 94 -1.07 -18.93 0.10
CA GLN A 94 -1.11 -20.09 -0.78
C GLN A 94 -2.51 -20.74 -0.79
N GLY A 95 -3.18 -20.86 0.35
CA GLY A 95 -4.56 -21.33 0.42
C GLY A 95 -5.54 -20.41 -0.34
N TRP A 96 -5.31 -19.10 -0.28
CA TRP A 96 -6.09 -18.15 -1.08
C TRP A 96 -5.80 -18.24 -2.58
N LEU A 97 -4.53 -18.46 -2.98
CA LEU A 97 -4.15 -18.67 -4.37
C LEU A 97 -4.87 -19.86 -4.99
N GLN A 98 -4.94 -20.99 -4.27
CA GLN A 98 -5.64 -22.20 -4.71
C GLN A 98 -7.16 -21.98 -4.84
N ARG A 99 -7.74 -21.15 -3.98
CA ARG A 99 -9.20 -20.95 -3.91
C ARG A 99 -9.69 -19.83 -4.80
N TRP A 100 -8.95 -18.72 -4.90
CA TRP A 100 -9.36 -17.48 -5.52
C TRP A 100 -8.51 -17.08 -6.74
N GLY A 101 -7.41 -17.77 -6.99
CA GLY A 101 -6.51 -17.46 -8.09
C GLY A 101 -6.03 -16.01 -8.07
N VAL A 102 -6.19 -15.29 -9.18
CA VAL A 102 -5.77 -13.88 -9.32
C VAL A 102 -6.46 -12.93 -8.32
N TRP A 103 -7.66 -13.26 -7.85
CA TRP A 103 -8.38 -12.45 -6.86
C TRP A 103 -7.72 -12.44 -5.48
N THR A 104 -6.78 -13.34 -5.23
CA THR A 104 -5.93 -13.27 -4.04
C THR A 104 -5.21 -11.94 -3.93
N LEU A 105 -4.77 -11.36 -5.06
CA LEU A 105 -4.14 -10.04 -5.11
C LEU A 105 -5.05 -8.92 -4.59
N PHE A 106 -6.35 -9.02 -4.86
CA PHE A 106 -7.35 -8.11 -4.29
C PHE A 106 -7.37 -8.19 -2.76
N PHE A 107 -7.48 -9.40 -2.19
CA PHE A 107 -7.53 -9.58 -0.73
C PHE A 107 -6.23 -9.17 -0.04
N VAL A 108 -5.09 -9.53 -0.62
CA VAL A 108 -3.77 -9.16 -0.09
C VAL A 108 -3.58 -7.65 -0.04
N THR A 109 -4.07 -6.91 -1.05
CA THR A 109 -3.94 -5.44 -1.07
C THR A 109 -4.99 -4.72 -0.23
N LEU A 110 -6.15 -5.33 -0.03
CA LEU A 110 -7.23 -4.80 0.81
C LEU A 110 -6.89 -4.93 2.30
N LEU A 111 -6.36 -6.10 2.71
CA LEU A 111 -6.06 -6.41 4.10
C LEU A 111 -4.72 -5.76 4.55
N PRO A 112 -4.54 -5.53 5.86
CA PRO A 112 -3.31 -4.97 6.42
C PRO A 112 -2.21 -6.06 6.59
N VAL A 113 -1.89 -6.79 5.52
CA VAL A 113 -0.80 -7.79 5.49
C VAL A 113 0.51 -7.15 4.98
N PRO A 114 1.68 -7.70 5.36
CA PRO A 114 2.97 -7.25 4.84
C PRO A 114 3.02 -7.40 3.32
N GLN A 115 2.99 -6.28 2.60
CA GLN A 115 2.76 -6.26 1.16
C GLN A 115 3.89 -6.94 0.39
N THR A 116 5.15 -6.66 0.74
CA THR A 116 6.31 -7.20 0.01
C THR A 116 6.35 -8.73 0.06
N ALA A 117 6.21 -9.31 1.27
CA ALA A 117 6.18 -10.75 1.45
C ALA A 117 5.01 -11.41 0.71
N SER A 118 3.82 -10.82 0.82
CA SER A 118 2.62 -11.32 0.13
C SER A 118 2.74 -11.25 -1.39
N MET A 119 3.33 -10.19 -1.95
CA MET A 119 3.58 -10.07 -3.38
C MET A 119 4.60 -11.10 -3.87
N ALA A 120 5.67 -11.35 -3.09
CA ALA A 120 6.64 -12.39 -3.41
C ALA A 120 6.00 -13.79 -3.47
N ILE A 121 5.11 -14.11 -2.52
CA ILE A 121 4.36 -15.38 -2.53
C ILE A 121 3.40 -15.44 -3.73
N CYS A 122 2.67 -14.37 -4.00
CA CYS A 122 1.73 -14.30 -5.13
C CYS A 122 2.45 -14.40 -6.48
N ALA A 123 3.68 -13.92 -6.59
CA ALA A 123 4.47 -13.97 -7.82
C ALA A 123 4.81 -15.40 -8.28
N MET A 124 4.72 -16.39 -7.36
CA MET A 124 4.89 -17.81 -7.73
C MET A 124 3.79 -18.33 -8.66
N ALA A 125 2.61 -17.74 -8.61
CA ALA A 125 1.51 -18.08 -9.50
C ALA A 125 1.57 -17.15 -10.71
N TYR A 126 2.08 -17.61 -11.84
CA TYR A 126 2.17 -16.84 -13.08
C TYR A 126 0.81 -16.24 -13.47
N TYR A 127 0.68 -14.93 -13.31
CA TYR A 127 -0.53 -14.20 -13.67
C TYR A 127 -0.35 -13.45 -14.99
N SER A 128 -1.41 -13.45 -15.80
CA SER A 128 -1.50 -12.47 -16.87
C SER A 128 -1.50 -11.04 -16.29
N PRO A 129 -0.70 -10.11 -16.84
CA PRO A 129 -0.54 -8.76 -16.26
C PRO A 129 -1.85 -7.98 -16.12
N LEU A 130 -2.75 -8.11 -17.09
CA LEU A 130 -4.00 -7.35 -17.10
C LEU A 130 -4.97 -7.75 -15.98
N PRO A 131 -5.34 -9.03 -15.78
CA PRO A 131 -6.16 -9.44 -14.64
C PRO A 131 -5.50 -9.13 -13.30
N ALA A 132 -4.18 -9.30 -13.18
CA ALA A 132 -3.43 -8.96 -11.98
C ALA A 132 -3.55 -7.46 -11.65
N PHE A 133 -3.37 -6.59 -12.65
CA PHE A 133 -3.53 -5.15 -12.48
C PHE A 133 -4.94 -4.76 -12.03
N VAL A 134 -5.98 -5.35 -12.64
CA VAL A 134 -7.37 -5.09 -12.26
C VAL A 134 -7.64 -5.49 -10.80
N ALA A 135 -7.18 -6.67 -10.37
CA ALA A 135 -7.34 -7.12 -9.00
C ALA A 135 -6.60 -6.22 -7.99
N LEU A 136 -5.35 -5.82 -8.32
CA LEU A 136 -4.56 -4.89 -7.51
C LEU A 136 -5.21 -3.51 -7.41
N LEU A 137 -5.70 -2.99 -8.54
CA LEU A 137 -6.37 -1.69 -8.60
C LEU A 137 -7.68 -1.70 -7.80
N ALA A 138 -8.47 -2.75 -7.91
CA ALA A 138 -9.71 -2.90 -7.15
C ALA A 138 -9.44 -2.94 -5.64
N GLY A 139 -8.47 -3.74 -5.18
CA GLY A 139 -8.12 -3.84 -3.76
C GLY A 139 -7.56 -2.53 -3.19
N LYS A 140 -6.59 -1.93 -3.87
CA LYS A 140 -6.02 -0.64 -3.46
C LYS A 140 -7.02 0.50 -3.60
N GLY A 141 -7.81 0.50 -4.66
CA GLY A 141 -8.85 1.49 -4.90
C GLY A 141 -9.85 1.51 -3.74
N LEU A 142 -10.41 0.37 -3.39
CA LEU A 142 -11.36 0.25 -2.28
C LEU A 142 -10.73 0.71 -0.96
N ARG A 143 -9.52 0.26 -0.66
CA ARG A 143 -8.79 0.64 0.55
C ARG A 143 -8.51 2.14 0.63
N TYR A 144 -8.03 2.76 -0.46
CA TYR A 144 -7.67 4.17 -0.47
C TYR A 144 -8.90 5.08 -0.51
N LEU A 145 -9.96 4.68 -1.21
CA LEU A 145 -11.24 5.38 -1.16
C LEU A 145 -11.84 5.35 0.24
N PHE A 146 -11.77 4.21 0.93
CA PHE A 146 -12.23 4.11 2.31
C PHE A 146 -11.44 5.02 3.25
N TYR A 147 -10.11 5.04 3.17
CA TYR A 147 -9.27 5.92 3.99
C TYR A 147 -9.49 7.40 3.65
N GLY A 148 -9.60 7.74 2.36
CA GLY A 148 -9.88 9.08 1.90
C GLY A 148 -11.25 9.58 2.37
N TRP A 149 -12.28 8.74 2.27
CA TRP A 149 -13.61 9.04 2.77
C TRP A 149 -13.63 9.23 4.29
N LEU A 150 -12.95 8.34 5.02
CA LEU A 150 -12.85 8.42 6.48
C LEU A 150 -12.15 9.72 6.90
N ALA A 151 -11.05 10.09 6.24
CA ALA A 151 -10.32 11.32 6.53
C ALA A 151 -11.13 12.58 6.18
N ALA A 152 -11.89 12.55 5.07
CA ALA A 152 -12.72 13.66 4.65
C ALA A 152 -13.92 13.91 5.58
N ASN A 153 -14.56 12.85 6.08
CA ASN A 153 -15.80 12.96 6.87
C ASN A 153 -15.55 12.97 8.39
N PHE A 154 -14.49 12.31 8.86
CA PHE A 154 -14.18 12.18 10.30
C PHE A 154 -12.77 12.69 10.65
N PRO A 155 -12.50 13.99 10.50
CA PRO A 155 -11.15 14.54 10.68
C PRO A 155 -10.57 14.31 12.06
N ALA A 156 -11.38 14.39 13.11
CA ALA A 156 -10.91 14.19 14.48
C ALA A 156 -10.36 12.76 14.70
N ARG A 157 -11.00 11.74 14.13
CA ARG A 157 -10.53 10.35 14.17
C ARG A 157 -9.29 10.14 13.31
N ALA A 158 -9.23 10.78 12.14
CA ALA A 158 -8.08 10.71 11.26
C ALA A 158 -6.84 11.36 11.90
N HIS A 159 -6.98 12.49 12.58
CA HIS A 159 -5.90 13.11 13.37
C HIS A 159 -5.42 12.22 14.52
N ALA A 160 -6.33 11.59 15.26
CA ALA A 160 -5.97 10.67 16.34
C ALA A 160 -5.20 9.44 15.84
N LEU A 161 -5.57 8.89 14.68
CA LEU A 161 -4.82 7.80 14.03
C LEU A 161 -3.44 8.26 13.55
N ALA A 162 -3.33 9.40 12.90
CA ALA A 162 -2.06 9.95 12.45
C ALA A 162 -1.10 10.23 13.61
N GLN A 163 -1.59 10.75 14.74
CA GLN A 163 -0.81 10.96 15.95
C GLN A 163 -0.35 9.63 16.58
N ARG A 164 -1.19 8.60 16.60
CA ARG A 164 -0.79 7.27 17.12
C ARG A 164 0.33 6.66 16.28
N TYR A 165 0.30 6.78 14.96
CA TYR A 165 1.38 6.32 14.09
C TYR A 165 2.64 7.19 14.22
N GLY A 166 2.52 8.51 14.36
CA GLY A 166 3.64 9.42 14.62
C GLY A 166 4.32 9.14 15.97
N LEU A 167 3.55 8.97 17.05
CA LEU A 167 4.07 8.61 18.36
C LEU A 167 4.72 7.22 18.40
N ALA A 168 4.21 6.26 17.63
CA ALA A 168 4.82 4.93 17.50
C ALA A 168 6.20 5.00 16.85
N LEU A 169 6.40 5.89 15.89
CA LEU A 169 7.69 6.09 15.22
C LEU A 169 8.70 6.81 16.13
N GLU A 170 8.26 7.78 16.91
CA GLU A 170 9.13 8.46 17.90
C GLU A 170 9.56 7.52 19.03
N ARG A 171 8.67 6.66 19.55
CA ARG A 171 9.03 5.65 20.56
C ARG A 171 10.07 4.66 20.05
N ARG A 172 10.05 4.32 18.76
CA ARG A 172 11.02 3.40 18.15
C ARG A 172 12.40 4.04 17.96
N LYS A 173 12.47 5.38 17.92
CA LYS A 173 13.74 6.14 17.80
C LYS A 173 14.42 6.44 19.14
N ARG A 174 13.76 6.23 20.28
CA ARG A 174 14.42 6.38 21.58
C ARG A 174 15.16 5.08 21.91
N PRO A 175 16.52 5.06 21.95
CA PRO A 175 17.26 3.92 22.44
C PRO A 175 16.84 3.66 23.88
N ARG A 176 16.65 2.40 24.24
CA ARG A 176 16.49 2.00 25.64
C ARG A 176 17.81 2.30 26.33
N VAL A 177 17.80 3.32 27.18
CA VAL A 177 18.87 3.61 28.13
C VAL A 177 18.80 2.57 29.24
#